data_8b377efbd007c0d4edfaab4e8ecf001e
#
_entry.id   8b377efbd007c0d4edfaab4e8ecf001e
#
_cell.length_a   1.000
_cell.length_b   1.000
_cell.length_c   1.000
_cell.angle_alpha   90.00
_cell.angle_beta   90.00
_cell.angle_gamma   90.00
#
_symmetry.space_group_name_H-M   'P 1'
#
loop_
_entity.id
_entity.type
_entity.pdbx_description
1 polymer ?
#
loop_
_entity_poly.entity_id
_entity_poly.type
_entity_poly.pdbx_seq_one_letter_code
_entity_poly.pdbx_strand_id
1 'polypeptide(L)'
;MDIVLGNYKGLKANIPYIAYTEEDVNSQIATLLSGNPVREQKTGPLAMGDTAVIDYEGFQDGVAFEGGKAEKYPLGIGSGSFIPGFEEQLVGMEIGEDRDINLSFPEQYHAPELAGKAVVFKVKLHEIYNEKEAELNDEFAASLNFPEVQSVEDLKKYINEYLEYQVEARKADAAREKLYDQILESSSCLVSPQAVETAVNMQLQQMAASFAQQGVAMEQYLQMTGKTMDSLKDELKPVAQKQVKLEAVLDEIIRVENITVSDEEMDEQYELISQKYGQPVDVVKQVLPKAQLKPDLLLSLIHISEPTRRRGIS
;
A
#
# COMPACT_ATOMS: atom_id res chain seq x y z
N MET A 1 -33.33 17.96 -3.22
CA MET A 1 -33.21 17.17 -4.47
C MET A 1 -34.47 16.34 -4.59
N ASP A 2 -35.11 16.33 -5.75
CA ASP A 2 -36.25 15.44 -5.96
C ASP A 2 -35.71 14.05 -6.32
N ILE A 3 -35.82 13.11 -5.37
CA ILE A 3 -35.36 11.74 -5.54
C ILE A 3 -36.59 10.85 -5.63
N VAL A 4 -36.66 10.06 -6.70
CA VAL A 4 -37.70 9.05 -6.88
C VAL A 4 -37.01 7.69 -6.78
N LEU A 5 -37.26 6.98 -5.68
CA LEU A 5 -36.74 5.65 -5.47
C LEU A 5 -37.40 4.64 -6.41
N GLY A 6 -36.58 3.83 -7.07
CA GLY A 6 -37.01 2.69 -7.82
C GLY A 6 -37.13 1.44 -6.95
N ASN A 7 -37.04 0.26 -7.60
CA ASN A 7 -36.99 -0.99 -6.86
C ASN A 7 -35.61 -1.20 -6.23
N TYR A 8 -35.56 -1.22 -4.90
CA TYR A 8 -34.32 -1.44 -4.12
C TYR A 8 -34.47 -2.63 -3.16
N LYS A 9 -35.63 -3.29 -3.09
CA LYS A 9 -35.87 -4.45 -2.21
C LYS A 9 -35.83 -5.75 -2.99
N GLY A 10 -35.25 -6.80 -2.39
CA GLY A 10 -35.21 -8.14 -2.97
C GLY A 10 -34.38 -8.26 -4.24
N LEU A 11 -33.44 -7.33 -4.45
CA LEU A 11 -32.51 -7.37 -5.57
C LEU A 11 -31.55 -8.56 -5.40
N LYS A 12 -31.09 -9.12 -6.52
CA LYS A 12 -30.12 -10.20 -6.56
C LYS A 12 -28.92 -9.78 -7.40
N ALA A 13 -27.73 -9.91 -6.85
CA ALA A 13 -26.49 -9.71 -7.57
C ALA A 13 -26.10 -11.01 -8.27
N ASN A 14 -26.00 -10.97 -9.60
CA ASN A 14 -25.35 -12.03 -10.36
C ASN A 14 -23.89 -11.62 -10.56
N ILE A 15 -22.98 -12.20 -9.77
CA ILE A 15 -21.56 -11.91 -9.83
C ILE A 15 -20.82 -12.96 -10.65
N PRO A 16 -19.71 -12.59 -11.34
CA PRO A 16 -18.86 -13.57 -12.00
C PRO A 16 -18.27 -14.55 -10.98
N TYR A 17 -17.89 -15.74 -11.45
CA TYR A 17 -17.16 -16.69 -10.61
C TYR A 17 -15.79 -16.11 -10.24
N ILE A 18 -15.56 -15.95 -8.95
CA ILE A 18 -14.28 -15.46 -8.38
C ILE A 18 -13.75 -16.57 -7.47
N ALA A 19 -12.57 -17.06 -7.76
CA ALA A 19 -11.86 -18.04 -6.96
C ALA A 19 -10.36 -17.77 -7.08
N TYR A 20 -9.58 -18.28 -6.16
CA TYR A 20 -8.14 -18.38 -6.29
C TYR A 20 -7.74 -19.79 -6.74
N THR A 21 -6.52 -19.92 -7.23
CA THR A 21 -5.95 -21.16 -7.77
C THR A 21 -4.71 -21.57 -6.99
N GLU A 22 -4.21 -22.77 -7.22
CA GLU A 22 -2.91 -23.21 -6.69
C GLU A 22 -1.76 -22.33 -7.20
N GLU A 23 -1.88 -21.78 -8.40
CA GLU A 23 -0.91 -20.83 -8.95
C GLU A 23 -0.85 -19.53 -8.15
N ASP A 24 -1.99 -19.04 -7.66
CA ASP A 24 -2.04 -17.86 -6.79
C ASP A 24 -1.33 -18.14 -5.44
N VAL A 25 -1.52 -19.33 -4.88
CA VAL A 25 -0.80 -19.76 -3.65
C VAL A 25 0.70 -19.79 -3.89
N ASN A 26 1.14 -20.40 -4.99
CA ASN A 26 2.55 -20.49 -5.35
C ASN A 26 3.16 -19.10 -5.65
N SER A 27 2.40 -18.20 -6.25
CA SER A 27 2.80 -16.82 -6.49
C SER A 27 3.01 -16.04 -5.18
N GLN A 28 2.13 -16.24 -4.19
CA GLN A 28 2.32 -15.65 -2.86
C GLN A 28 3.57 -16.19 -2.17
N ILE A 29 3.81 -17.50 -2.25
CA ILE A 29 5.03 -18.12 -1.72
C ILE A 29 6.28 -17.55 -2.40
N ALA A 30 6.28 -17.44 -3.72
CA ALA A 30 7.40 -16.86 -4.46
C ALA A 30 7.66 -15.41 -4.07
N THR A 31 6.61 -14.63 -3.86
CA THR A 31 6.72 -13.25 -3.37
C THR A 31 7.34 -13.20 -1.97
N LEU A 32 6.96 -14.11 -1.07
CA LEU A 32 7.56 -14.18 0.26
C LEU A 32 9.03 -14.59 0.21
N LEU A 33 9.40 -15.57 -0.64
CA LEU A 33 10.78 -16.01 -0.82
C LEU A 33 11.67 -14.87 -1.35
N SER A 34 11.24 -14.19 -2.40
CA SER A 34 11.99 -13.08 -2.99
C SER A 34 12.07 -11.84 -2.08
N GLY A 35 11.04 -11.60 -1.28
CA GLY A 35 11.00 -10.49 -0.31
C GLY A 35 11.80 -10.72 0.97
N ASN A 36 12.23 -11.97 1.22
CA ASN A 36 12.99 -12.35 2.43
C ASN A 36 14.25 -13.17 2.06
N PRO A 37 15.20 -12.58 1.33
CA PRO A 37 16.42 -13.28 0.96
C PRO A 37 17.24 -13.68 2.19
N VAL A 38 17.89 -14.83 2.11
CA VAL A 38 18.82 -15.31 3.14
C VAL A 38 20.18 -14.66 2.92
N ARG A 39 20.71 -14.01 3.97
CA ARG A 39 22.05 -13.44 3.94
C ARG A 39 23.05 -14.46 4.48
N GLU A 40 23.93 -14.92 3.62
CA GLU A 40 25.06 -15.74 4.00
C GLU A 40 26.34 -14.92 4.02
N GLN A 41 27.14 -15.05 5.10
CA GLN A 41 28.43 -14.43 5.15
C GLN A 41 29.36 -15.10 4.11
N LYS A 42 29.90 -14.29 3.22
CA LYS A 42 30.77 -14.75 2.12
C LYS A 42 32.23 -14.56 2.49
N THR A 43 33.05 -15.57 2.19
CA THR A 43 34.51 -15.48 2.19
C THR A 43 35.01 -15.30 0.76
N GLY A 44 36.00 -14.41 0.58
CA GLY A 44 36.55 -14.11 -0.75
C GLY A 44 36.24 -12.67 -1.18
N PRO A 45 36.61 -12.28 -2.41
CA PRO A 45 36.48 -10.91 -2.88
C PRO A 45 35.04 -10.47 -3.05
N LEU A 46 34.79 -9.19 -2.77
CA LEU A 46 33.52 -8.51 -2.96
C LEU A 46 33.15 -8.49 -4.44
N ALA A 47 31.91 -8.83 -4.78
CA ALA A 47 31.40 -8.89 -6.14
C ALA A 47 30.11 -8.05 -6.30
N MET A 48 29.73 -7.80 -7.55
CA MET A 48 28.44 -7.20 -7.85
C MET A 48 27.30 -8.09 -7.31
N GLY A 49 26.31 -7.48 -6.68
CA GLY A 49 25.18 -8.17 -6.06
C GLY A 49 25.42 -8.58 -4.59
N ASP A 50 26.64 -8.49 -4.09
CA ASP A 50 26.93 -8.71 -2.67
C ASP A 50 26.53 -7.47 -1.82
N THR A 51 26.30 -7.68 -0.54
CA THR A 51 26.19 -6.62 0.45
C THR A 51 27.49 -6.51 1.23
N ALA A 52 28.14 -5.36 1.15
CA ALA A 52 29.35 -5.03 1.90
C ALA A 52 29.00 -4.27 3.18
N VAL A 53 29.56 -4.67 4.33
CA VAL A 53 29.54 -3.86 5.55
C VAL A 53 30.82 -3.04 5.60
N ILE A 54 30.70 -1.73 5.43
CA ILE A 54 31.84 -0.82 5.28
C ILE A 54 31.83 0.28 6.30
N ASP A 55 33.03 0.76 6.69
CA ASP A 55 33.22 2.11 7.18
C ASP A 55 33.67 2.97 6.01
N TYR A 56 33.18 4.18 5.92
CA TYR A 56 33.65 5.14 4.94
C TYR A 56 33.76 6.54 5.52
N GLU A 57 34.74 7.32 5.03
CA GLU A 57 34.92 8.73 5.33
C GLU A 57 35.38 9.49 4.10
N GLY A 58 34.58 10.49 3.67
CA GLY A 58 34.84 11.30 2.49
C GLY A 58 35.62 12.57 2.78
N PHE A 59 36.60 12.86 1.91
CA PHE A 59 37.48 14.04 2.00
C PHE A 59 37.42 14.84 0.69
N GLN A 60 37.29 16.17 0.81
CA GLN A 60 37.50 17.10 -0.26
C GLN A 60 38.75 17.93 0.05
N ASP A 61 39.72 17.93 -0.87
CA ASP A 61 40.98 18.63 -0.69
C ASP A 61 41.71 18.28 0.66
N GLY A 62 41.52 17.04 1.11
CA GLY A 62 42.10 16.53 2.36
C GLY A 62 41.31 16.89 3.63
N VAL A 63 40.18 17.57 3.52
CA VAL A 63 39.30 17.93 4.64
C VAL A 63 38.02 17.07 4.57
N ALA A 64 37.70 16.44 5.71
CA ALA A 64 36.46 15.66 5.81
C ALA A 64 35.25 16.58 5.70
N PHE A 65 34.23 16.15 4.94
CA PHE A 65 33.00 16.92 4.76
C PHE A 65 31.82 16.27 5.52
N GLU A 66 30.87 17.13 5.89
CA GLU A 66 29.69 16.71 6.64
C GLU A 66 28.80 15.77 5.82
N GLY A 67 28.28 14.70 6.45
CA GLY A 67 27.48 13.67 5.77
C GLY A 67 28.31 12.64 4.99
N GLY A 68 29.64 12.80 4.91
CA GLY A 68 30.52 11.88 4.18
C GLY A 68 31.05 10.70 5.00
N LYS A 69 30.54 10.46 6.23
CA LYS A 69 31.06 9.40 7.12
C LYS A 69 29.95 8.51 7.66
N ALA A 70 30.19 7.19 7.65
CA ALA A 70 29.45 6.22 8.44
C ALA A 70 30.34 5.03 8.83
N GLU A 71 29.95 4.34 9.88
CA GLU A 71 30.59 3.13 10.38
C GLU A 71 29.61 1.95 10.26
N LYS A 72 30.14 0.78 9.86
CA LYS A 72 29.39 -0.48 9.68
C LYS A 72 28.14 -0.31 8.81
N TYR A 73 28.25 0.50 7.77
CA TYR A 73 27.16 0.76 6.85
C TYR A 73 26.97 -0.45 5.89
N PRO A 74 25.77 -1.04 5.80
CA PRO A 74 25.49 -2.09 4.84
C PRO A 74 25.19 -1.48 3.46
N LEU A 75 26.04 -1.77 2.48
CA LEU A 75 25.94 -1.28 1.11
C LEU A 75 25.76 -2.45 0.13
N GLY A 76 24.63 -2.47 -0.60
CA GLY A 76 24.44 -3.37 -1.72
C GLY A 76 25.26 -2.93 -2.93
N ILE A 77 26.17 -3.78 -3.41
CA ILE A 77 27.02 -3.48 -4.56
C ILE A 77 26.23 -3.63 -5.86
N GLY A 78 26.07 -2.53 -6.57
CA GLY A 78 25.19 -2.43 -7.77
C GLY A 78 23.81 -1.85 -7.47
N SER A 79 23.57 -1.41 -6.24
CA SER A 79 22.30 -0.78 -5.85
C SER A 79 22.11 0.63 -6.44
N GLY A 80 23.20 1.32 -6.78
CA GLY A 80 23.19 2.72 -7.18
C GLY A 80 22.85 3.70 -6.05
N SER A 81 23.00 3.26 -4.79
CA SER A 81 22.69 4.07 -3.61
C SER A 81 23.76 5.14 -3.34
N PHE A 82 24.97 4.94 -3.88
CA PHE A 82 26.08 5.86 -3.78
C PHE A 82 26.32 6.60 -5.11
N ILE A 83 27.20 7.60 -5.05
CA ILE A 83 27.58 8.34 -6.28
C ILE A 83 28.21 7.40 -7.31
N PRO A 84 27.98 7.63 -8.60
CA PRO A 84 28.47 6.75 -9.68
C PRO A 84 29.95 6.47 -9.59
N GLY A 85 30.34 5.21 -9.74
CA GLY A 85 31.72 4.75 -9.66
C GLY A 85 32.21 4.36 -8.25
N PHE A 86 31.41 4.61 -7.20
CA PHE A 86 31.78 4.23 -5.83
C PHE A 86 31.70 2.71 -5.62
N GLU A 87 30.55 2.13 -5.93
CA GLU A 87 30.28 0.71 -5.72
C GLU A 87 31.16 -0.16 -6.62
N GLU A 88 31.37 0.26 -7.86
CA GLU A 88 32.20 -0.46 -8.84
C GLU A 88 33.67 -0.52 -8.40
N GLN A 89 34.21 0.52 -7.75
CA GLN A 89 35.59 0.53 -7.27
C GLN A 89 35.78 -0.32 -6.00
N LEU A 90 34.71 -0.68 -5.31
CA LEU A 90 34.79 -1.62 -4.16
C LEU A 90 34.88 -3.07 -4.60
N VAL A 91 34.43 -3.40 -5.82
CA VAL A 91 34.50 -4.75 -6.34
C VAL A 91 35.94 -5.28 -6.30
N GLY A 92 36.10 -6.51 -5.82
CA GLY A 92 37.39 -7.16 -5.65
C GLY A 92 38.09 -6.85 -4.31
N MET A 93 37.50 -6.07 -3.41
CA MET A 93 38.02 -5.91 -2.05
C MET A 93 37.88 -7.19 -1.24
N GLU A 94 38.85 -7.44 -0.37
CA GLU A 94 38.82 -8.53 0.61
C GLU A 94 38.43 -8.02 2.00
N ILE A 95 37.89 -8.89 2.84
CA ILE A 95 37.51 -8.55 4.21
C ILE A 95 38.75 -8.07 4.97
N GLY A 96 38.61 -6.88 5.62
CA GLY A 96 39.66 -6.22 6.36
C GLY A 96 40.55 -5.27 5.52
N GLU A 97 40.31 -5.21 4.19
CA GLU A 97 41.02 -4.28 3.31
C GLU A 97 40.55 -2.85 3.50
N ASP A 98 41.52 -1.91 3.48
CA ASP A 98 41.28 -0.47 3.39
C ASP A 98 41.60 -0.02 1.95
N ARG A 99 40.68 0.79 1.33
CA ARG A 99 40.83 1.29 -0.03
C ARG A 99 40.44 2.75 -0.14
N ASP A 100 41.26 3.52 -0.87
CA ASP A 100 40.91 4.90 -1.23
C ASP A 100 40.19 4.93 -2.54
N ILE A 101 38.94 5.42 -2.54
CA ILE A 101 38.08 5.53 -3.71
C ILE A 101 38.10 6.98 -4.19
N ASN A 102 38.60 7.21 -5.39
CA ASN A 102 38.70 8.53 -6.01
C ASN A 102 37.52 8.75 -6.96
N LEU A 103 36.71 9.78 -6.69
CA LEU A 103 35.47 10.07 -7.40
C LEU A 103 35.26 11.56 -7.59
N SER A 104 34.31 11.92 -8.45
CA SER A 104 33.75 13.25 -8.54
C SER A 104 32.24 13.20 -8.34
N PHE A 105 31.71 14.12 -7.55
CA PHE A 105 30.26 14.28 -7.46
C PHE A 105 29.65 14.68 -8.79
N PRO A 106 28.43 14.24 -9.10
CA PRO A 106 27.69 14.71 -10.27
C PRO A 106 27.53 16.23 -10.25
N GLU A 107 27.49 16.88 -11.45
CA GLU A 107 27.28 18.33 -11.54
C GLU A 107 25.93 18.78 -10.97
N GLN A 108 24.93 17.90 -11.01
CA GLN A 108 23.58 18.12 -10.46
C GLN A 108 23.42 17.36 -9.13
N TYR A 109 24.27 17.66 -8.15
CA TYR A 109 24.14 17.06 -6.83
C TYR A 109 23.35 17.99 -5.90
N HIS A 110 22.58 17.40 -4.97
CA HIS A 110 21.70 18.15 -4.06
C HIS A 110 22.43 19.08 -3.09
N ALA A 111 23.73 18.83 -2.81
CA ALA A 111 24.61 19.70 -2.04
C ALA A 111 25.49 20.53 -3.00
N PRO A 112 25.16 21.82 -3.23
CA PRO A 112 25.86 22.65 -4.24
C PRO A 112 27.36 22.79 -3.97
N GLU A 113 27.77 22.73 -2.71
CA GLU A 113 29.17 22.82 -2.28
C GLU A 113 30.02 21.60 -2.69
N LEU A 114 29.37 20.46 -2.98
CA LEU A 114 30.00 19.21 -3.41
C LEU A 114 29.85 18.95 -4.92
N ALA A 115 28.86 19.59 -5.57
CA ALA A 115 28.57 19.39 -6.98
C ALA A 115 29.79 19.56 -7.89
N GLY A 116 30.09 18.56 -8.73
CA GLY A 116 31.25 18.54 -9.64
C GLY A 116 32.61 18.45 -8.96
N LYS A 117 32.70 18.36 -7.63
CA LYS A 117 33.98 18.33 -6.90
C LYS A 117 34.58 16.93 -6.87
N ALA A 118 35.90 16.89 -6.99
CA ALA A 118 36.68 15.67 -6.76
C ALA A 118 36.78 15.38 -5.26
N VAL A 119 36.58 14.12 -4.89
CA VAL A 119 36.61 13.65 -3.50
C VAL A 119 37.32 12.32 -3.41
N VAL A 120 37.82 12.02 -2.23
CA VAL A 120 38.43 10.74 -1.89
C VAL A 120 37.66 10.15 -0.72
N PHE A 121 37.13 8.96 -0.89
CA PHE A 121 36.57 8.19 0.21
C PHE A 121 37.57 7.16 0.70
N LYS A 122 37.85 7.17 1.97
CA LYS A 122 38.56 6.09 2.65
C LYS A 122 37.56 5.07 3.11
N VAL A 123 37.65 3.86 2.58
CA VAL A 123 36.70 2.78 2.84
C VAL A 123 37.40 1.59 3.46
N LYS A 124 36.81 1.05 4.53
CA LYS A 124 37.23 -0.21 5.14
C LYS A 124 36.13 -1.23 5.03
N LEU A 125 36.46 -2.42 4.49
CA LEU A 125 35.53 -3.54 4.35
C LEU A 125 35.59 -4.46 5.57
N HIS A 126 34.49 -4.62 6.29
CA HIS A 126 34.40 -5.47 7.47
C HIS A 126 33.86 -6.87 7.14
N GLU A 127 32.75 -6.91 6.42
CA GLU A 127 32.04 -8.16 6.16
C GLU A 127 31.43 -8.12 4.75
N ILE A 128 31.29 -9.29 4.16
CA ILE A 128 30.62 -9.47 2.88
C ILE A 128 29.47 -10.47 3.09
N TYR A 129 28.29 -10.11 2.63
CA TYR A 129 27.13 -10.99 2.59
C TYR A 129 26.70 -11.20 1.15
N ASN A 130 26.37 -12.44 0.81
CA ASN A 130 25.67 -12.78 -0.41
C ASN A 130 24.19 -12.99 -0.08
N GLU A 131 23.31 -12.33 -0.81
CA GLU A 131 21.87 -12.55 -0.70
C GLU A 131 21.50 -13.67 -1.68
N LYS A 132 20.98 -14.75 -1.14
CA LYS A 132 20.40 -15.87 -1.90
C LYS A 132 18.91 -15.87 -1.73
N GLU A 133 18.19 -16.27 -2.77
CA GLU A 133 16.78 -16.55 -2.63
C GLU A 133 16.55 -17.60 -1.55
N ALA A 134 15.61 -17.31 -0.65
CA ALA A 134 15.28 -18.24 0.43
C ALA A 134 14.69 -19.54 -0.15
N GLU A 135 15.03 -20.66 0.45
CA GLU A 135 14.41 -21.94 0.12
C GLU A 135 13.15 -22.17 0.95
N LEU A 136 12.11 -22.69 0.31
CA LEU A 136 10.86 -23.02 1.00
C LEU A 136 11.07 -24.24 1.89
N ASN A 137 11.26 -23.99 3.18
CA ASN A 137 11.39 -25.00 4.21
C ASN A 137 10.74 -24.52 5.52
N ASP A 138 10.67 -25.38 6.54
CA ASP A 138 10.02 -25.05 7.81
C ASP A 138 10.74 -23.94 8.56
N GLU A 139 12.06 -23.85 8.45
CA GLU A 139 12.85 -22.77 9.07
C GLU A 139 12.48 -21.41 8.46
N PHE A 140 12.37 -21.35 7.14
CA PHE A 140 11.88 -20.14 6.44
C PHE A 140 10.45 -19.79 6.88
N ALA A 141 9.54 -20.77 6.90
CA ALA A 141 8.16 -20.53 7.31
C ALA A 141 8.08 -19.94 8.73
N ALA A 142 8.83 -20.52 9.67
CA ALA A 142 8.90 -20.03 11.05
C ALA A 142 9.53 -18.61 11.14
N SER A 143 10.51 -18.30 10.29
CA SER A 143 11.19 -16.98 10.28
C SER A 143 10.29 -15.82 9.89
N LEU A 144 9.19 -16.06 9.19
CA LEU A 144 8.21 -15.05 8.81
C LEU A 144 7.42 -14.49 9.99
N ASN A 145 7.46 -15.16 11.15
CA ASN A 145 6.74 -14.78 12.37
C ASN A 145 5.23 -14.55 12.18
N PHE A 146 4.60 -15.27 11.25
CA PHE A 146 3.16 -15.26 11.11
C PHE A 146 2.51 -16.03 12.26
N PRO A 147 1.32 -15.63 12.75
CA PRO A 147 0.62 -16.36 13.80
C PRO A 147 0.42 -17.83 13.42
N GLU A 148 0.80 -18.74 14.35
CA GLU A 148 0.61 -20.18 14.23
C GLU A 148 1.32 -20.85 13.04
N VAL A 149 2.28 -20.16 12.37
CA VAL A 149 3.05 -20.71 11.25
C VAL A 149 4.43 -21.16 11.76
N GLN A 150 4.67 -22.48 11.71
CA GLN A 150 5.93 -23.11 12.11
C GLN A 150 6.48 -24.07 11.05
N SER A 151 5.68 -24.38 10.01
CA SER A 151 6.03 -25.30 8.96
C SER A 151 5.56 -24.78 7.58
N VAL A 152 6.06 -25.38 6.51
CA VAL A 152 5.59 -25.11 5.14
C VAL A 152 4.10 -25.43 5.01
N GLU A 153 3.61 -26.45 5.70
CA GLU A 153 2.18 -26.80 5.68
C GLU A 153 1.33 -25.72 6.34
N ASP A 154 1.76 -25.20 7.50
CA ASP A 154 1.10 -24.09 8.18
C ASP A 154 1.12 -22.83 7.32
N LEU A 155 2.27 -22.52 6.66
CA LEU A 155 2.39 -21.38 5.75
C LEU A 155 1.40 -21.48 4.59
N LYS A 156 1.31 -22.65 3.96
CA LYS A 156 0.34 -22.89 2.88
C LYS A 156 -1.09 -22.73 3.36
N LYS A 157 -1.42 -23.25 4.54
CA LYS A 157 -2.72 -23.10 5.15
C LYS A 157 -3.05 -21.63 5.40
N TYR A 158 -2.12 -20.88 5.99
CA TYR A 158 -2.27 -19.44 6.24
C TYR A 158 -2.50 -18.64 4.94
N ILE A 159 -1.74 -18.94 3.87
CA ILE A 159 -1.92 -18.30 2.57
C ILE A 159 -3.29 -18.66 1.95
N ASN A 160 -3.73 -19.92 2.07
CA ASN A 160 -5.04 -20.32 1.56
C ASN A 160 -6.17 -19.57 2.29
N GLU A 161 -6.13 -19.50 3.63
CA GLU A 161 -7.11 -18.74 4.43
C GLU A 161 -7.11 -17.23 4.06
N TYR A 162 -5.93 -16.67 3.84
CA TYR A 162 -5.78 -15.29 3.38
C TYR A 162 -6.40 -15.07 1.99
N LEU A 163 -6.12 -15.95 1.03
CA LEU A 163 -6.68 -15.87 -0.33
C LEU A 163 -8.19 -16.11 -0.34
N GLU A 164 -8.69 -17.03 0.48
CA GLU A 164 -10.14 -17.27 0.65
C GLU A 164 -10.82 -16.01 1.17
N TYR A 165 -10.26 -15.39 2.20
CA TYR A 165 -10.75 -14.10 2.70
C TYR A 165 -10.76 -13.01 1.62
N GLN A 166 -9.71 -12.91 0.81
CA GLN A 166 -9.62 -11.96 -0.31
C GLN A 166 -10.69 -12.23 -1.38
N VAL A 167 -10.92 -13.49 -1.71
CA VAL A 167 -11.97 -13.89 -2.67
C VAL A 167 -13.35 -13.54 -2.14
N GLU A 168 -13.66 -13.83 -0.88
CA GLU A 168 -14.94 -13.47 -0.28
C GLU A 168 -15.14 -11.94 -0.22
N ALA A 169 -14.10 -11.19 0.10
CA ALA A 169 -14.14 -9.72 0.04
C ALA A 169 -14.45 -9.20 -1.38
N ARG A 170 -13.75 -9.74 -2.39
CA ARG A 170 -14.00 -9.38 -3.81
C ARG A 170 -15.41 -9.76 -4.27
N LYS A 171 -15.93 -10.92 -3.85
CA LYS A 171 -17.32 -11.33 -4.13
C LYS A 171 -18.31 -10.36 -3.51
N ALA A 172 -18.09 -9.97 -2.25
CA ALA A 172 -18.95 -9.02 -1.56
C ALA A 172 -18.93 -7.65 -2.25
N ASP A 173 -17.77 -7.16 -2.65
CA ASP A 173 -17.63 -5.88 -3.36
C ASP A 173 -18.29 -5.93 -4.73
N ALA A 174 -18.07 -7.00 -5.51
CA ALA A 174 -18.71 -7.18 -6.82
C ALA A 174 -20.25 -7.29 -6.71
N ALA A 175 -20.74 -7.97 -5.67
CA ALA A 175 -22.17 -8.05 -5.40
C ALA A 175 -22.74 -6.68 -5.05
N ARG A 176 -22.07 -5.93 -4.17
CA ARG A 176 -22.45 -4.58 -3.77
C ARG A 176 -22.52 -3.63 -4.97
N GLU A 177 -21.48 -3.63 -5.81
CA GLU A 177 -21.45 -2.81 -7.02
C GLU A 177 -22.63 -3.10 -7.94
N LYS A 178 -22.93 -4.39 -8.19
CA LYS A 178 -24.07 -4.81 -9.02
C LYS A 178 -25.42 -4.38 -8.44
N LEU A 179 -25.57 -4.44 -7.12
CA LEU A 179 -26.79 -3.97 -6.46
C LEU A 179 -26.93 -2.47 -6.56
N TYR A 180 -25.86 -1.72 -6.36
CA TYR A 180 -25.86 -0.26 -6.51
C TYR A 180 -26.21 0.16 -7.94
N ASP A 181 -25.69 -0.54 -8.95
CA ASP A 181 -26.04 -0.29 -10.35
C ASP A 181 -27.54 -0.48 -10.58
N GLN A 182 -28.13 -1.58 -10.09
CA GLN A 182 -29.57 -1.84 -10.24
C GLN A 182 -30.43 -0.78 -9.53
N ILE A 183 -30.01 -0.33 -8.32
CA ILE A 183 -30.70 0.74 -7.60
C ILE A 183 -30.64 2.05 -8.39
N LEU A 184 -29.46 2.40 -8.92
CA LEU A 184 -29.26 3.63 -9.69
C LEU A 184 -30.01 3.64 -11.01
N GLU A 185 -30.09 2.48 -11.70
CA GLU A 185 -30.84 2.33 -12.93
C GLU A 185 -32.35 2.48 -12.72
N SER A 186 -32.86 1.95 -11.60
CA SER A 186 -34.29 2.01 -11.28
C SER A 186 -34.72 3.34 -10.65
N SER A 187 -33.79 4.11 -10.09
CA SER A 187 -34.06 5.34 -9.37
C SER A 187 -33.75 6.60 -10.18
N SER A 188 -34.55 7.65 -9.98
CA SER A 188 -34.32 8.96 -10.61
C SER A 188 -33.86 9.97 -9.55
N CYS A 189 -32.73 10.62 -9.83
CA CYS A 189 -32.18 11.68 -8.99
C CYS A 189 -31.48 12.71 -9.87
N LEU A 190 -31.81 13.97 -9.70
CA LEU A 190 -31.11 15.09 -10.33
C LEU A 190 -30.02 15.58 -9.36
N VAL A 191 -28.77 15.28 -9.70
CA VAL A 191 -27.62 15.78 -8.94
C VAL A 191 -27.24 17.19 -9.37
N SER A 192 -26.90 18.04 -8.43
CA SER A 192 -26.46 19.39 -8.74
C SER A 192 -25.05 19.40 -9.35
N PRO A 193 -24.78 20.23 -10.34
CA PRO A 193 -23.42 20.37 -10.92
C PRO A 193 -22.37 20.70 -9.84
N GLN A 194 -22.75 21.49 -8.85
CA GLN A 194 -21.87 21.88 -7.74
C GLN A 194 -21.49 20.69 -6.86
N ALA A 195 -22.41 19.76 -6.58
CA ALA A 195 -22.11 18.54 -5.81
C ALA A 195 -21.13 17.64 -6.59
N VAL A 196 -21.33 17.51 -7.90
CA VAL A 196 -20.39 16.75 -8.76
C VAL A 196 -19.01 17.39 -8.78
N GLU A 197 -18.93 18.72 -8.89
CA GLU A 197 -17.64 19.43 -8.86
C GLU A 197 -16.91 19.24 -7.53
N THR A 198 -17.65 19.31 -6.42
CA THR A 198 -17.09 19.04 -5.08
C THR A 198 -16.53 17.62 -5.00
N ALA A 199 -17.27 16.62 -5.48
CA ALA A 199 -16.83 15.23 -5.48
C ALA A 199 -15.59 15.02 -6.36
N VAL A 200 -15.52 15.64 -7.55
CA VAL A 200 -14.31 15.61 -8.40
C VAL A 200 -13.11 16.20 -7.68
N ASN A 201 -13.27 17.33 -7.01
CA ASN A 201 -12.18 17.96 -6.27
C ASN A 201 -11.70 17.10 -5.09
N MET A 202 -12.61 16.42 -4.38
CA MET A 202 -12.25 15.47 -3.32
C MET A 202 -11.46 14.28 -3.87
N GLN A 203 -11.89 13.69 -5.00
CA GLN A 203 -11.17 12.60 -5.65
C GLN A 203 -9.75 13.03 -6.08
N LEU A 204 -9.60 14.22 -6.64
CA LEU A 204 -8.30 14.77 -7.00
C LEU A 204 -7.38 14.97 -5.77
N GLN A 205 -7.93 15.45 -4.66
CA GLN A 205 -7.17 15.58 -3.42
C GLN A 205 -6.71 14.22 -2.87
N GLN A 206 -7.58 13.20 -2.92
CA GLN A 206 -7.23 11.84 -2.50
C GLN A 206 -6.14 11.25 -3.40
N MET A 207 -6.24 11.44 -4.73
CA MET A 207 -5.19 11.02 -5.68
C MET A 207 -3.86 11.72 -5.38
N ALA A 208 -3.88 13.03 -5.17
CA ALA A 208 -2.68 13.79 -4.85
C ALA A 208 -2.03 13.33 -3.53
N ALA A 209 -2.84 13.06 -2.51
CA ALA A 209 -2.35 12.53 -1.22
C ALA A 209 -1.74 11.12 -1.38
N SER A 210 -2.37 10.24 -2.17
CA SER A 210 -1.85 8.91 -2.46
C SER A 210 -0.52 8.94 -3.22
N PHE A 211 -0.40 9.82 -4.21
CA PHE A 211 0.85 9.99 -4.95
C PHE A 211 1.96 10.59 -4.08
N ALA A 212 1.62 11.57 -3.23
CA ALA A 212 2.59 12.17 -2.30
C ALA A 212 3.16 11.12 -1.31
N GLN A 213 2.35 10.16 -0.85
CA GLN A 213 2.83 9.04 -0.02
C GLN A 213 3.83 8.14 -0.76
N GLN A 214 3.72 8.06 -2.09
CA GLN A 214 4.63 7.32 -2.96
C GLN A 214 5.82 8.17 -3.46
N GLY A 215 5.95 9.41 -2.98
CA GLY A 215 7.00 10.33 -3.39
C GLY A 215 6.81 10.94 -4.80
N VAL A 216 5.61 10.82 -5.37
CA VAL A 216 5.29 11.35 -6.70
C VAL A 216 4.43 12.60 -6.58
N ALA A 217 4.83 13.70 -7.22
CA ALA A 217 3.99 14.89 -7.30
C ALA A 217 2.90 14.73 -8.37
N MET A 218 1.72 15.35 -8.17
CA MET A 218 0.62 15.32 -9.15
C MET A 218 1.05 15.87 -10.52
N GLU A 219 1.87 16.90 -10.53
CA GLU A 219 2.43 17.50 -11.76
C GLU A 219 3.29 16.48 -12.54
N GLN A 220 4.05 15.67 -11.83
CA GLN A 220 4.89 14.63 -12.40
C GLN A 220 4.04 13.52 -13.03
N TYR A 221 2.96 13.10 -12.35
CA TYR A 221 1.97 12.17 -12.91
C TYR A 221 1.33 12.72 -14.20
N LEU A 222 0.92 13.98 -14.21
CA LEU A 222 0.32 14.63 -15.39
C LEU A 222 1.30 14.69 -16.55
N GLN A 223 2.58 15.01 -16.31
CA GLN A 223 3.62 15.00 -17.33
C GLN A 223 3.86 13.60 -17.91
N MET A 224 3.96 12.58 -17.05
CA MET A 224 4.17 11.19 -17.48
C MET A 224 3.01 10.65 -18.33
N THR A 225 1.77 11.05 -17.99
CA THR A 225 0.57 10.58 -18.70
C THR A 225 0.17 11.46 -19.89
N GLY A 226 0.80 12.60 -20.07
CA GLY A 226 0.44 13.60 -21.09
C GLY A 226 -0.92 14.25 -20.86
N LYS A 227 -1.46 14.17 -19.64
CA LYS A 227 -2.79 14.72 -19.27
C LYS A 227 -2.66 16.13 -18.71
N THR A 228 -3.73 16.90 -18.87
CA THR A 228 -3.91 18.17 -18.17
C THR A 228 -4.82 17.97 -16.96
N MET A 229 -4.77 18.88 -16.00
CA MET A 229 -5.68 18.86 -14.85
C MET A 229 -7.15 18.91 -15.29
N ASP A 230 -7.47 19.66 -16.34
CA ASP A 230 -8.83 19.76 -16.85
C ASP A 230 -9.30 18.45 -17.52
N SER A 231 -8.43 17.80 -18.31
CA SER A 231 -8.75 16.49 -18.88
C SER A 231 -8.97 15.42 -17.80
N LEU A 232 -8.18 15.47 -16.72
CA LEU A 232 -8.35 14.56 -15.58
C LEU A 232 -9.68 14.82 -14.85
N LYS A 233 -10.05 16.10 -14.64
CA LYS A 233 -11.35 16.46 -14.08
C LYS A 233 -12.51 15.94 -14.93
N ASP A 234 -12.41 16.07 -16.25
CA ASP A 234 -13.45 15.60 -17.17
C ASP A 234 -13.57 14.06 -17.14
N GLU A 235 -12.47 13.32 -17.00
CA GLU A 235 -12.49 11.87 -16.82
C GLU A 235 -13.15 11.44 -15.49
N LEU A 236 -12.95 12.21 -14.42
CA LEU A 236 -13.51 11.94 -13.10
C LEU A 236 -15.01 12.30 -12.98
N LYS A 237 -15.50 13.25 -13.78
CA LYS A 237 -16.89 13.71 -13.71
C LYS A 237 -17.95 12.58 -13.78
N PRO A 238 -17.90 11.62 -14.70
CA PRO A 238 -18.90 10.54 -14.76
C PRO A 238 -18.91 9.68 -13.50
N VAL A 239 -17.72 9.40 -12.96
CA VAL A 239 -17.56 8.60 -11.74
C VAL A 239 -18.09 9.38 -10.54
N ALA A 240 -17.71 10.65 -10.40
CA ALA A 240 -18.20 11.53 -9.35
C ALA A 240 -19.73 11.72 -9.43
N GLN A 241 -20.29 11.85 -10.62
CA GLN A 241 -21.73 11.97 -10.81
C GLN A 241 -22.47 10.69 -10.37
N LYS A 242 -21.92 9.51 -10.70
CA LYS A 242 -22.46 8.22 -10.26
C LYS A 242 -22.40 8.12 -8.73
N GLN A 243 -21.29 8.51 -8.13
CA GLN A 243 -21.10 8.49 -6.67
C GLN A 243 -22.09 9.41 -5.96
N VAL A 244 -22.19 10.68 -6.38
CA VAL A 244 -23.11 11.65 -5.78
C VAL A 244 -24.57 11.20 -5.93
N LYS A 245 -24.93 10.63 -7.09
CA LYS A 245 -26.26 10.05 -7.30
C LYS A 245 -26.51 8.88 -6.34
N LEU A 246 -25.52 7.99 -6.17
CA LEU A 246 -25.62 6.84 -5.27
C LEU A 246 -25.82 7.28 -3.81
N GLU A 247 -24.99 8.18 -3.33
CA GLU A 247 -25.08 8.72 -1.98
C GLU A 247 -26.48 9.31 -1.72
N ALA A 248 -26.96 10.14 -2.62
CA ALA A 248 -28.28 10.76 -2.48
C ALA A 248 -29.42 9.72 -2.46
N VAL A 249 -29.36 8.71 -3.31
CA VAL A 249 -30.37 7.63 -3.35
C VAL A 249 -30.32 6.77 -2.10
N LEU A 250 -29.12 6.44 -1.61
CA LEU A 250 -28.93 5.66 -0.38
C LEU A 250 -29.41 6.44 0.86
N ASP A 251 -29.12 7.73 0.95
CA ASP A 251 -29.62 8.60 2.01
C ASP A 251 -31.15 8.63 2.02
N GLU A 252 -31.79 8.68 0.85
CA GLU A 252 -33.25 8.65 0.76
C GLU A 252 -33.82 7.28 1.17
N ILE A 253 -33.15 6.18 0.85
CA ILE A 253 -33.53 4.84 1.33
C ILE A 253 -33.44 4.77 2.85
N ILE A 254 -32.33 5.25 3.44
CA ILE A 254 -32.14 5.33 4.89
C ILE A 254 -33.30 6.09 5.52
N ARG A 255 -33.67 7.21 4.93
CA ARG A 255 -34.77 8.05 5.42
C ARG A 255 -36.13 7.37 5.35
N VAL A 256 -36.44 6.73 4.21
CA VAL A 256 -37.74 6.07 3.98
C VAL A 256 -37.88 4.81 4.83
N GLU A 257 -36.82 4.02 4.98
CA GLU A 257 -36.81 2.80 5.80
C GLU A 257 -36.59 3.07 7.29
N ASN A 258 -36.36 4.34 7.66
CA ASN A 258 -36.06 4.76 9.04
C ASN A 258 -34.91 3.95 9.66
N ILE A 259 -33.84 3.73 8.86
CA ILE A 259 -32.66 2.99 9.32
C ILE A 259 -31.88 3.87 10.30
N THR A 260 -31.65 3.36 11.50
CA THR A 260 -30.87 4.05 12.52
C THR A 260 -29.74 3.16 13.01
N VAL A 261 -28.63 3.77 13.35
CA VAL A 261 -27.49 3.07 14.01
C VAL A 261 -27.63 3.28 15.51
N SER A 262 -27.70 2.20 16.26
CA SER A 262 -27.69 2.23 17.73
C SER A 262 -26.29 2.55 18.27
N ASP A 263 -26.21 2.98 19.54
CA ASP A 263 -24.92 3.22 20.18
C ASP A 263 -24.14 1.90 20.35
N GLU A 264 -24.84 0.78 20.56
CA GLU A 264 -24.22 -0.57 20.64
C GLU A 264 -23.56 -0.97 19.32
N GLU A 265 -24.25 -0.83 18.18
CA GLU A 265 -23.68 -1.12 16.85
C GLU A 265 -22.48 -0.21 16.54
N MET A 266 -22.51 1.02 17.00
CA MET A 266 -21.41 1.96 16.88
C MET A 266 -20.19 1.51 17.69
N ASP A 267 -20.39 1.07 18.92
CA ASP A 267 -19.33 0.62 19.81
C ASP A 267 -18.72 -0.71 19.30
N GLU A 268 -19.55 -1.64 18.80
CA GLU A 268 -19.06 -2.87 18.14
C GLU A 268 -18.13 -2.56 16.95
N GLN A 269 -18.47 -1.57 16.14
CA GLN A 269 -17.61 -1.16 15.02
C GLN A 269 -16.29 -0.55 15.48
N TYR A 270 -16.29 0.25 16.53
CA TYR A 270 -15.06 0.76 17.12
C TYR A 270 -14.17 -0.36 17.65
N GLU A 271 -14.74 -1.38 18.25
CA GLU A 271 -14.00 -2.57 18.69
C GLU A 271 -13.40 -3.35 17.51
N LEU A 272 -14.16 -3.56 16.43
CA LEU A 272 -13.67 -4.21 15.22
C LEU A 272 -12.51 -3.43 14.57
N ILE A 273 -12.64 -2.12 14.48
CA ILE A 273 -11.56 -1.25 13.95
C ILE A 273 -10.33 -1.30 14.87
N SER A 274 -10.54 -1.25 16.19
CA SER A 274 -9.49 -1.37 17.20
C SER A 274 -8.70 -2.68 17.03
N GLN A 275 -9.39 -3.81 16.91
CA GLN A 275 -8.77 -5.12 16.68
C GLN A 275 -8.01 -5.18 15.34
N LYS A 276 -8.61 -4.66 14.27
CA LYS A 276 -8.03 -4.68 12.93
C LYS A 276 -6.72 -3.89 12.83
N TYR A 277 -6.64 -2.75 13.51
CA TYR A 277 -5.48 -1.85 13.44
C TYR A 277 -4.57 -1.91 14.65
N GLY A 278 -4.89 -2.76 15.65
CA GLY A 278 -4.09 -2.89 16.87
C GLY A 278 -4.02 -1.61 17.71
N GLN A 279 -5.03 -0.72 17.59
CA GLN A 279 -5.08 0.55 18.30
C GLN A 279 -6.14 0.52 19.40
N PRO A 280 -5.91 1.15 20.57
CA PRO A 280 -6.94 1.26 21.60
C PRO A 280 -8.22 1.93 21.09
N VAL A 281 -9.39 1.45 21.52
CA VAL A 281 -10.71 1.96 21.11
C VAL A 281 -10.83 3.47 21.30
N ASP A 282 -10.28 4.02 22.39
CA ASP A 282 -10.32 5.46 22.66
C ASP A 282 -9.54 6.28 21.62
N VAL A 283 -8.42 5.74 21.13
CA VAL A 283 -7.64 6.36 20.05
C VAL A 283 -8.43 6.32 18.74
N VAL A 284 -9.07 5.19 18.44
CA VAL A 284 -9.92 5.04 17.25
C VAL A 284 -11.08 6.05 17.31
N LYS A 285 -11.74 6.21 18.47
CA LYS A 285 -12.83 7.19 18.65
C LYS A 285 -12.39 8.64 18.47
N GLN A 286 -11.13 8.96 18.79
CA GLN A 286 -10.56 10.31 18.57
C GLN A 286 -10.26 10.58 17.10
N VAL A 287 -9.70 9.61 16.40
CA VAL A 287 -9.31 9.71 14.98
C VAL A 287 -10.54 9.63 14.06
N LEU A 288 -11.52 8.81 14.43
CA LEU A 288 -12.75 8.58 13.66
C LEU A 288 -13.98 8.91 14.54
N PRO A 289 -14.40 10.19 14.60
CA PRO A 289 -15.56 10.58 15.39
C PRO A 289 -16.87 9.92 14.92
N LYS A 290 -17.83 9.75 15.82
CA LYS A 290 -19.17 9.19 15.53
C LYS A 290 -19.84 9.78 14.27
N ALA A 291 -19.66 11.08 14.04
CA ALA A 291 -20.23 11.77 12.87
C ALA A 291 -19.65 11.30 11.54
N GLN A 292 -18.43 10.77 11.52
CA GLN A 292 -17.78 10.24 10.32
C GLN A 292 -18.07 8.74 10.15
N LEU A 293 -18.13 7.97 11.24
CA LEU A 293 -18.38 6.53 11.17
C LEU A 293 -19.87 6.20 10.89
N LYS A 294 -20.79 7.03 11.40
CA LYS A 294 -22.23 6.77 11.29
C LYS A 294 -22.75 6.63 9.85
N PRO A 295 -22.36 7.46 8.87
CA PRO A 295 -22.79 7.30 7.48
C PRO A 295 -22.36 5.96 6.89
N ASP A 296 -21.14 5.53 7.14
CA ASP A 296 -20.61 4.25 6.62
C ASP A 296 -21.35 3.06 7.21
N LEU A 297 -21.71 3.14 8.51
CA LEU A 297 -22.52 2.13 9.18
C LEU A 297 -23.95 2.08 8.65
N LEU A 298 -24.57 3.23 8.45
CA LEU A 298 -25.90 3.31 7.84
C LEU A 298 -25.91 2.67 6.46
N LEU A 299 -24.88 2.92 5.65
CA LEU A 299 -24.70 2.27 4.35
C LEU A 299 -24.52 0.76 4.48
N SER A 300 -23.80 0.28 5.48
CA SER A 300 -23.62 -1.15 5.73
C SER A 300 -24.91 -1.85 6.17
N LEU A 301 -25.81 -1.14 6.83
CA LEU A 301 -27.13 -1.65 7.25
C LEU A 301 -28.16 -1.69 6.13
N ILE A 302 -27.93 -0.98 5.03
CA ILE A 302 -28.74 -1.11 3.80
C ILE A 302 -28.41 -2.44 3.08
N HIS A 303 -28.13 -3.51 3.79
CA HIS A 303 -27.91 -4.82 3.15
C HIS A 303 -29.17 -5.30 2.44
N ILE A 304 -29.22 -5.00 1.18
CA ILE A 304 -30.32 -5.28 0.27
C ILE A 304 -30.37 -6.77 -0.09
N SER A 305 -29.39 -7.57 0.32
CA SER A 305 -29.33 -8.96 -0.10
C SER A 305 -28.39 -9.88 0.68
N GLU A 306 -28.56 -10.05 1.96
CA GLU A 306 -28.16 -11.33 2.54
C GLU A 306 -29.28 -11.92 3.39
N PRO A 307 -29.84 -13.10 3.01
CA PRO A 307 -30.80 -13.82 3.85
C PRO A 307 -30.15 -14.55 5.02
N THR A 308 -28.92 -14.28 5.40
CA THR A 308 -28.16 -15.05 6.41
C THR A 308 -27.56 -14.24 7.53
N ARG A 309 -28.21 -13.18 8.02
CA ARG A 309 -28.08 -12.85 9.42
C ARG A 309 -29.39 -13.23 10.12
N ARG A 310 -29.50 -14.51 10.51
CA ARG A 310 -30.40 -14.88 11.57
C ARG A 310 -30.06 -14.04 12.79
N ARG A 311 -30.94 -13.11 13.16
CA ARG A 311 -31.01 -12.58 14.50
C ARG A 311 -31.12 -13.77 15.44
N GLY A 312 -30.06 -14.13 16.12
CA GLY A 312 -30.11 -14.98 17.27
C GLY A 312 -30.75 -14.18 18.40
N ILE A 313 -32.09 -14.28 18.44
CA ILE A 313 -32.82 -13.97 19.67
C ILE A 313 -32.99 -15.30 20.37
N SER A 314 -32.29 -15.51 21.45
CA SER A 314 -32.74 -16.18 22.67
C SER A 314 -31.72 -15.89 23.76
#